data_05690d12c49a85d250decc9322d13d86
#
_entry.id   05690d12c49a85d250decc9322d13d86
#
_cell.length_a   1.000
_cell.length_b   1.000
_cell.length_c   1.000
_cell.angle_alpha   90.00
_cell.angle_beta   90.00
_cell.angle_gamma   90.00
#
_symmetry.space_group_name_H-M   'P 1'
#
loop_
_entity.id
_entity.type
_entity.pdbx_description
1 polymer ?
#
loop_
_entity_poly.entity_id
_entity_poly.type
_entity_poly.pdbx_seq_one_letter_code
_entity_poly.pdbx_strand_id
1 'polypeptide(L)'
;NRFVAGFIGSPAMNFADVTLAERGGRLWAEAPGMSIAIPEPLARRANGRNNAKATLGVRPEDIHIAGPSDPADLCMEAEVEVTEQLGSEIVLDTRVGNAAIVASVDPTSKVRVHDKLKLALNPARIHLFDAETEAAV
;
A
#
# COMPACT_ATOMS: atom_id res chain seq x y z
N ASN A 1 14.65 5.60 -1.28
CA ASN A 1 15.01 5.77 0.12
C ASN A 1 13.77 5.91 1.00
N ARG A 2 13.74 5.20 2.11
CA ARG A 2 12.57 5.11 2.99
C ARG A 2 12.32 6.37 3.81
N PHE A 3 13.25 7.28 3.84
CA PHE A 3 13.18 8.41 4.78
C PHE A 3 12.51 9.66 4.22
N VAL A 4 11.98 9.60 3.01
CA VAL A 4 11.29 10.76 2.46
C VAL A 4 9.90 10.97 3.05
N ALA A 5 9.42 10.04 3.86
CA ALA A 5 8.06 10.06 4.37
C ALA A 5 7.74 11.21 5.33
N GLY A 6 8.73 11.93 5.81
CA GLY A 6 8.51 13.06 6.72
C GLY A 6 8.28 14.39 6.07
N PHE A 7 8.32 14.47 4.75
CA PHE A 7 8.18 15.74 4.07
C PHE A 7 6.72 16.18 3.95
N ILE A 8 6.53 17.50 3.86
CA ILE A 8 5.22 18.07 3.58
C ILE A 8 4.83 17.68 2.16
N GLY A 9 3.61 17.19 2.01
CA GLY A 9 3.10 16.75 0.73
C GLY A 9 3.19 15.25 0.56
N SER A 10 2.90 14.79 -0.64
CA SER A 10 2.85 13.39 -0.96
C SER A 10 4.26 12.81 -1.12
N PRO A 11 4.59 11.69 -0.50
CA PRO A 11 5.89 11.06 -0.74
C PRO A 11 5.95 10.49 -2.16
N ALA A 12 7.17 10.23 -2.65
CA ALA A 12 7.33 9.61 -3.97
C ALA A 12 6.77 8.19 -3.96
N MET A 13 6.90 7.48 -2.85
CA MET A 13 6.40 6.12 -2.70
C MET A 13 6.10 5.84 -1.24
N ASN A 14 5.01 5.12 -0.98
CA ASN A 14 4.74 4.58 0.35
C ASN A 14 5.57 3.34 0.56
N PHE A 15 6.07 3.15 1.77
CA PHE A 15 6.79 1.94 2.16
C PHE A 15 6.15 1.37 3.42
N ALA A 16 5.96 0.06 3.42
CA ALA A 16 5.43 -0.65 4.58
C ALA A 16 6.25 -1.91 4.82
N ASP A 17 6.66 -2.11 6.06
CA ASP A 17 7.35 -3.34 6.44
C ASP A 17 6.35 -4.47 6.49
N VAL A 18 6.66 -5.56 5.79
CA VAL A 18 5.77 -6.71 5.68
C VAL A 18 6.54 -8.01 5.89
N THR A 19 5.80 -9.07 6.15
CA THR A 19 6.33 -10.43 6.14
C THR A 19 5.68 -11.14 4.96
N LEU A 20 6.48 -11.83 4.16
CA LEU A 20 5.96 -12.61 3.04
C LEU A 20 5.53 -13.97 3.55
N ALA A 21 4.32 -14.39 3.19
CA ALA A 21 3.76 -15.66 3.63
C ALA A 21 3.07 -16.36 2.46
N GLU A 22 3.30 -17.66 2.35
CA GLU A 22 2.59 -18.48 1.37
C GLU A 22 1.34 -19.07 1.99
N ARG A 23 0.20 -18.83 1.36
CA ARG A 23 -1.07 -19.43 1.78
C ARG A 23 -1.91 -19.75 0.56
N GLY A 24 -2.40 -20.98 0.49
CA GLY A 24 -3.27 -21.43 -0.62
C GLY A 24 -2.61 -21.34 -1.98
N GLY A 25 -1.30 -21.56 -2.04
CA GLY A 25 -0.57 -21.50 -3.30
C GLY A 25 -0.25 -20.08 -3.78
N ARG A 26 -0.50 -19.08 -2.94
CA ARG A 26 -0.25 -17.67 -3.27
C ARG A 26 0.70 -17.06 -2.26
N LEU A 27 1.45 -16.05 -2.72
CA LEU A 27 2.33 -15.28 -1.85
C LEU A 27 1.59 -14.03 -1.39
N TRP A 28 1.67 -13.74 -0.08
CA TRP A 28 1.00 -12.61 0.55
C TRP A 28 2.00 -11.73 1.26
N ALA A 29 1.78 -10.42 1.22
CA ALA A 29 2.51 -9.46 2.04
C ALA A 29 1.63 -9.12 3.23
N GLU A 30 2.11 -9.39 4.44
CA GLU A 30 1.31 -9.27 5.66
C GLU A 30 1.93 -8.32 6.65
N ALA A 31 1.08 -7.50 7.26
CA ALA A 31 1.42 -6.58 8.34
C ALA A 31 0.12 -6.29 9.09
N PRO A 32 0.17 -5.65 10.27
CA PRO A 32 -1.06 -5.28 10.97
C PRO A 32 -1.96 -4.43 10.06
N GLY A 33 -3.22 -4.86 9.91
CA GLY A 33 -4.19 -4.18 9.06
C GLY A 33 -3.99 -4.39 7.56
N MET A 34 -3.05 -5.23 7.15
CA MET A 34 -2.68 -5.38 5.76
C MET A 34 -2.45 -6.85 5.41
N SER A 35 -3.10 -7.32 4.36
CA SER A 35 -2.86 -8.65 3.80
C SER A 35 -3.09 -8.54 2.30
N ILE A 36 -2.01 -8.42 1.53
CA ILE A 36 -2.05 -8.14 0.11
C ILE A 36 -1.50 -9.33 -0.66
N ALA A 37 -2.31 -9.84 -1.61
CA ALA A 37 -1.85 -10.90 -2.50
C ALA A 37 -0.86 -10.32 -3.51
N ILE A 38 0.33 -10.90 -3.56
CA ILE A 38 1.36 -10.43 -4.46
C ILE A 38 1.07 -10.93 -5.87
N PRO A 39 1.05 -10.03 -6.88
CA PRO A 39 0.78 -10.44 -8.26
C PRO A 39 1.80 -11.45 -8.78
N GLU A 40 1.35 -12.31 -9.68
CA GLU A 40 2.10 -13.48 -10.11
C GLU A 40 3.52 -13.20 -10.64
N PRO A 41 3.73 -12.21 -11.51
CA PRO A 41 5.11 -11.96 -11.97
C PRO A 41 6.06 -11.60 -10.84
N LEU A 42 5.58 -10.79 -9.88
CA LEU A 42 6.38 -10.38 -8.74
C LEU A 42 6.53 -11.53 -7.74
N ALA A 43 5.48 -12.33 -7.56
CA ALA A 43 5.51 -13.49 -6.67
C ALA A 43 6.55 -14.51 -7.14
N ARG A 44 6.68 -14.71 -8.44
CA ARG A 44 7.71 -15.63 -8.97
C ARG A 44 9.12 -15.14 -8.68
N ARG A 45 9.35 -13.82 -8.80
CA ARG A 45 10.67 -13.27 -8.48
C ARG A 45 10.98 -13.37 -6.99
N ALA A 46 9.96 -13.42 -6.15
CA ALA A 46 10.12 -13.54 -4.71
C ALA A 46 10.04 -15.00 -4.23
N ASN A 47 10.04 -15.96 -5.15
CA ASN A 47 9.92 -17.37 -4.81
C ASN A 47 11.00 -17.81 -3.82
N GLY A 48 10.60 -18.62 -2.84
CA GLY A 48 11.51 -19.08 -1.80
C GLY A 48 11.68 -18.12 -0.62
N ARG A 49 10.96 -17.01 -0.62
CA ARG A 49 11.08 -16.01 0.44
C ARG A 49 9.95 -16.11 1.48
N ASN A 50 9.36 -17.29 1.65
CA ASN A 50 8.32 -17.50 2.65
C ASN A 50 8.88 -17.16 4.05
N ASN A 51 8.10 -16.41 4.83
CA ASN A 51 8.46 -15.89 6.14
C ASN A 51 9.59 -14.86 6.14
N ALA A 52 10.04 -14.44 4.96
CA ALA A 52 11.06 -13.41 4.85
C ALA A 52 10.46 -12.04 5.10
N LYS A 53 11.26 -11.16 5.68
CA LYS A 53 10.87 -9.76 5.83
C LYS A 53 11.17 -9.02 4.55
N ALA A 54 10.24 -8.14 4.17
CA ALA A 54 10.36 -7.34 2.95
C ALA A 54 9.74 -5.96 3.20
N THR A 55 9.93 -5.08 2.24
CA THR A 55 9.27 -3.78 2.24
C THR A 55 8.38 -3.71 1.01
N LEU A 56 7.09 -3.44 1.25
CA LEU A 56 6.13 -3.22 0.18
C LEU A 56 6.18 -1.76 -0.22
N GLY A 57 6.29 -1.47 -1.50
CA GLY A 57 6.28 -0.11 -2.01
C GLY A 57 5.14 0.11 -2.99
N VAL A 58 4.43 1.24 -2.85
CA VAL A 58 3.37 1.63 -3.76
C VAL A 58 3.24 3.16 -3.74
N ARG A 59 3.11 3.77 -4.92
CA ARG A 59 2.98 5.21 -5.02
C ARG A 59 1.59 5.68 -4.65
N PRO A 60 1.46 6.91 -4.11
CA PRO A 60 0.14 7.44 -3.74
C PRO A 60 -0.87 7.41 -4.88
N GLU A 61 -0.44 7.70 -6.10
CA GLU A 61 -1.32 7.73 -7.27
C GLU A 61 -1.74 6.34 -7.74
N ASP A 62 -1.12 5.29 -7.20
CA ASP A 62 -1.46 3.90 -7.53
C ASP A 62 -2.36 3.26 -6.47
N ILE A 63 -2.91 4.08 -5.60
CA ILE A 63 -3.86 3.67 -4.57
C ILE A 63 -5.16 4.44 -4.81
N HIS A 64 -6.29 3.75 -4.78
CA HIS A 64 -7.59 4.42 -4.89
C HIS A 64 -8.55 3.89 -3.84
N ILE A 65 -9.64 4.63 -3.62
CA ILE A 65 -10.69 4.18 -2.70
C ILE A 65 -11.39 3.00 -3.35
N ALA A 66 -11.46 1.87 -2.64
CA ALA A 66 -11.98 0.63 -3.19
C ALA A 66 -13.45 0.74 -3.53
N GLY A 67 -13.81 0.23 -4.71
CA GLY A 67 -15.18 0.07 -5.15
C GLY A 67 -15.59 -1.40 -5.14
N PRO A 68 -16.85 -1.69 -5.52
CA PRO A 68 -17.37 -3.07 -5.48
C PRO A 68 -16.62 -4.04 -6.38
N SER A 69 -15.97 -3.56 -7.43
CA SER A 69 -15.25 -4.41 -8.37
C SER A 69 -13.79 -4.68 -7.97
N ASP A 70 -13.30 -4.01 -6.94
CA ASP A 70 -11.92 -4.21 -6.51
C ASP A 70 -11.79 -5.51 -5.72
N PRO A 71 -10.79 -6.36 -6.04
CA PRO A 71 -10.59 -7.60 -5.30
C PRO A 71 -10.19 -7.31 -3.84
N ALA A 72 -10.80 -8.03 -2.92
CA ALA A 72 -10.51 -7.87 -1.50
C ALA A 72 -9.04 -8.14 -1.16
N ASP A 73 -8.39 -9.03 -1.92
CA ASP A 73 -6.99 -9.40 -1.69
C ASP A 73 -5.99 -8.34 -2.16
N LEU A 74 -6.47 -7.23 -2.72
CA LEU A 74 -5.65 -6.07 -3.08
C LEU A 74 -6.04 -4.84 -2.28
N CYS A 75 -6.83 -4.99 -1.23
CA CYS A 75 -7.34 -3.88 -0.43
C CYS A 75 -6.76 -3.86 0.97
N MET A 76 -6.58 -2.65 1.50
CA MET A 76 -6.16 -2.41 2.88
C MET A 76 -7.25 -1.66 3.62
N GLU A 77 -7.40 -1.93 4.90
CA GLU A 77 -8.30 -1.15 5.75
C GLU A 77 -7.53 0.04 6.31
N ALA A 78 -8.05 1.24 6.05
CA ALA A 78 -7.38 2.47 6.40
C ALA A 78 -8.28 3.40 7.19
N GLU A 79 -7.68 4.17 8.08
CA GLU A 79 -8.36 5.27 8.75
C GLU A 79 -7.73 6.58 8.26
N VAL A 80 -8.58 7.52 7.85
CA VAL A 80 -8.15 8.81 7.32
C VAL A 80 -7.75 9.71 8.48
N GLU A 81 -6.54 10.23 8.46
CA GLU A 81 -6.04 11.15 9.49
C GLU A 81 -6.03 12.60 9.03
N VAL A 82 -5.72 12.83 7.75
CA VAL A 82 -5.69 14.17 7.18
C VAL A 82 -6.18 14.10 5.75
N THR A 83 -6.92 15.11 5.31
CA THR A 83 -7.29 15.27 3.90
C THR A 83 -6.78 16.62 3.41
N GLU A 84 -6.26 16.66 2.19
CA GLU A 84 -5.80 17.89 1.57
C GLU A 84 -6.31 17.97 0.14
N GLN A 85 -7.09 19.03 -0.15
CA GLN A 85 -7.64 19.25 -1.48
C GLN A 85 -6.60 20.02 -2.30
N LEU A 86 -6.14 19.42 -3.40
CA LEU A 86 -5.11 20.00 -4.25
C LEU A 86 -5.61 20.24 -5.68
N GLY A 87 -6.86 20.62 -5.84
CA GLY A 87 -7.40 20.90 -7.17
C GLY A 87 -7.67 19.64 -7.97
N SER A 88 -6.64 19.08 -8.59
CA SER A 88 -6.79 17.89 -9.43
C SER A 88 -6.87 16.59 -8.65
N GLU A 89 -6.61 16.61 -7.34
CA GLU A 89 -6.62 15.41 -6.52
C GLU A 89 -6.89 15.75 -5.07
N ILE A 90 -7.27 14.75 -4.29
CA ILE A 90 -7.29 14.84 -2.85
C ILE A 90 -6.19 13.92 -2.34
N VAL A 91 -5.32 14.45 -1.49
CA VAL A 91 -4.29 13.65 -0.83
C VAL A 91 -4.81 13.25 0.53
N LEU A 92 -4.80 11.95 0.80
CA LEU A 92 -5.25 11.38 2.05
C LEU A 92 -4.05 10.85 2.81
N ASP A 93 -3.82 11.38 4.02
CA ASP A 93 -2.90 10.76 4.97
C ASP A 93 -3.72 9.75 5.75
N THR A 94 -3.35 8.49 5.67
CA THR A 94 -4.09 7.41 6.34
C THR A 94 -3.17 6.58 7.20
N ARG A 95 -3.79 5.79 8.07
CA ARG A 95 -3.11 4.79 8.86
C ARG A 95 -3.70 3.43 8.54
N VAL A 96 -2.81 2.50 8.18
CA VAL A 96 -3.17 1.10 7.94
C VAL A 96 -2.40 0.29 8.98
N GLY A 97 -3.11 -0.14 10.04
CA GLY A 97 -2.44 -0.75 11.18
C GLY A 97 -1.41 0.21 11.77
N ASN A 98 -0.14 -0.14 11.67
CA ASN A 98 0.95 0.69 12.19
C ASN A 98 1.62 1.54 11.10
N ALA A 99 1.19 1.43 9.87
CA ALA A 99 1.84 2.08 8.74
C ALA A 99 1.13 3.37 8.36
N ALA A 100 1.90 4.40 8.05
CA ALA A 100 1.39 5.64 7.46
C ALA A 100 1.35 5.45 5.95
N ILE A 101 0.17 5.58 5.35
CA ILE A 101 -0.02 5.39 3.91
C ILE A 101 -0.68 6.63 3.35
N VAL A 102 -0.07 7.21 2.32
CA VAL A 102 -0.60 8.38 1.62
C VAL A 102 -1.21 7.92 0.31
N ALA A 103 -2.45 8.31 0.06
CA ALA A 103 -3.16 8.00 -1.19
C ALA A 103 -3.54 9.30 -1.89
N SER A 104 -3.42 9.32 -3.22
CA SER A 104 -3.86 10.43 -4.04
C SER A 104 -5.09 9.96 -4.80
N VAL A 105 -6.24 10.55 -4.49
CA VAL A 105 -7.53 10.04 -4.98
C VAL A 105 -8.27 11.10 -5.76
N ASP A 106 -9.34 10.68 -6.42
CA ASP A 106 -10.17 11.53 -7.27
C ASP A 106 -10.68 12.75 -6.48
N PRO A 107 -10.62 13.96 -7.06
CA PRO A 107 -11.02 15.18 -6.36
C PRO A 107 -12.51 15.23 -6.03
N THR A 108 -13.34 14.38 -6.64
CA THR A 108 -14.76 14.31 -6.32
C THR A 108 -15.07 13.38 -5.15
N SER A 109 -14.06 12.72 -4.61
CA SER A 109 -14.25 11.82 -3.47
C SER A 109 -14.72 12.59 -2.24
N LYS A 110 -15.66 12.00 -1.50
CA LYS A 110 -16.22 12.61 -0.29
C LYS A 110 -15.66 11.86 0.91
N VAL A 111 -14.50 12.29 1.38
CA VAL A 111 -13.79 11.64 2.47
C VAL A 111 -13.55 12.65 3.57
N ARG A 112 -13.74 12.22 4.81
CA ARG A 112 -13.54 13.05 6.00
C ARG A 112 -12.49 12.43 6.90
N VAL A 113 -11.87 13.27 7.71
CA VAL A 113 -10.98 12.82 8.77
C VAL A 113 -11.75 11.86 9.68
N HIS A 114 -11.08 10.78 10.08
CA HIS A 114 -11.58 9.66 10.88
C HIS A 114 -12.45 8.65 10.12
N ASP A 115 -12.73 8.88 8.84
CA ASP A 115 -13.40 7.85 8.04
C ASP A 115 -12.56 6.60 7.97
N LYS A 116 -13.23 5.45 8.08
CA LYS A 116 -12.63 4.14 7.84
C LYS A 116 -13.06 3.68 6.47
N LEU A 117 -12.08 3.35 5.64
CA LEU A 117 -12.36 2.95 4.27
C LEU A 117 -11.35 1.93 3.80
N LYS A 118 -11.65 1.30 2.67
CA LYS A 118 -10.73 0.37 2.05
C LYS A 118 -10.01 1.07 0.91
N LEU A 119 -8.70 0.89 0.87
CA LEU A 119 -7.85 1.40 -0.19
C LEU A 119 -7.41 0.24 -1.05
N ALA A 120 -7.60 0.36 -2.36
CA ALA A 120 -7.23 -0.68 -3.32
C ALA A 120 -5.90 -0.30 -3.98
N LEU A 121 -5.02 -1.29 -4.12
CA LEU A 121 -3.74 -1.13 -4.80
C LEU A 121 -3.85 -1.53 -6.24
N ASN A 122 -3.15 -0.80 -7.12
CA ASN A 122 -2.98 -1.21 -8.51
C ASN A 122 -1.94 -2.35 -8.54
N PRO A 123 -2.34 -3.58 -8.89
CA PRO A 123 -1.43 -4.72 -8.82
C PRO A 123 -0.21 -4.58 -9.75
N ALA A 124 -0.33 -3.83 -10.84
CA ALA A 124 0.78 -3.62 -11.75
C ALA A 124 1.84 -2.67 -11.18
N ARG A 125 1.55 -1.99 -10.08
CA ARG A 125 2.41 -0.96 -9.50
C ARG A 125 2.86 -1.28 -8.08
N ILE A 126 2.72 -2.52 -7.66
CA ILE A 126 3.23 -2.98 -6.37
C ILE A 126 4.70 -3.33 -6.54
N HIS A 127 5.52 -2.88 -5.60
CA HIS A 127 6.95 -3.17 -5.57
C HIS A 127 7.30 -3.88 -4.27
N LEU A 128 8.28 -4.77 -4.34
CA LEU A 128 8.84 -5.41 -3.16
C LEU A 128 10.34 -5.14 -3.12
N PHE A 129 10.85 -4.86 -1.93
CA PHE A 129 12.26 -4.64 -1.69
C PHE A 129 12.71 -5.58 -0.59
N ASP A 130 13.94 -6.06 -0.70
CA ASP A 130 14.53 -6.88 0.34
C ASP A 130 14.73 -6.01 1.59
N ALA A 131 14.32 -6.52 2.75
CA ALA A 131 14.35 -5.73 3.99
C ALA A 131 15.78 -5.40 4.44
N GLU A 132 16.75 -6.24 4.10
CA GLU A 132 18.13 -6.03 4.53
C GLU A 132 18.91 -5.18 3.53
N THR A 133 18.79 -5.47 2.24
CA THR A 133 19.59 -4.79 1.21
C THR A 133 18.86 -3.60 0.60
N GLU A 134 17.55 -3.51 0.79
CA GLU A 134 16.67 -2.51 0.16
C GLU A 134 16.69 -2.57 -1.36
N ALA A 135 17.19 -3.67 -1.91
CA ALA A 135 17.17 -3.90 -3.36
C ALA A 135 15.82 -4.45 -3.80
N ALA A 136 15.42 -4.13 -5.02
CA ALA A 136 14.18 -4.66 -5.59
C ALA A 136 14.25 -6.19 -5.67
N VAL A 137 13.14 -6.81 -5.36
CA VAL A 137 13.00 -8.26 -5.45
C VAL A 137 12.90 -8.70 -6.91
#